data_dc99b226003b368202d4f198e0a2439a
#
_entry.id   dc99b226003b368202d4f198e0a2439a
#
_cell.length_a   1.000
_cell.length_b   1.000
_cell.length_c   1.000
_cell.angle_alpha   90.00
_cell.angle_beta   90.00
_cell.angle_gamma   90.00
#
_symmetry.space_group_name_H-M   'P 1'
#
loop_
_entity.id
_entity.type
_entity.pdbx_description
1 polymer ?
#
loop_
_entity_poly.entity_id
_entity_poly.type
_entity_poly.pdbx_seq_one_letter_code
_entity_poly.pdbx_strand_id
1 'polypeptide(L)'
;MAKAGKLDGRKALVTGGNTGIGRAVALAYAAEGADVTVAWHADPKEAEATVAAIVALGRQAIAVRADVTSEASVAALFASHRKRFGRLDILVNNAGIQKSQKLEKTTLADWERMLAVHLRGAFLCSRAAAVLMRRQKQGRIVNVCSQLGYIGRAEYLAYSTAKAGLIGFTRALAKELAPAGILVNGVAPGLVDTGFDPLSTAAKRAHARSLPLKRLGTPGDMTPAFVFLASDESRYFCGQLLHPNGGEIMP
;
A
#
# COMPACT_ATOMS: atom_id res chain seq x y z
N MET A 1 -8.45 16.60 27.58
CA MET A 1 -8.19 15.24 27.05
C MET A 1 -7.70 15.38 25.61
N ALA A 2 -6.59 14.76 25.23
CA ALA A 2 -6.15 14.75 23.83
C ALA A 2 -7.24 14.07 22.98
N LYS A 3 -7.56 14.63 21.81
CA LYS A 3 -8.54 14.05 20.88
C LYS A 3 -8.05 12.69 20.45
N ALA A 4 -8.88 11.65 20.56
CA ALA A 4 -8.55 10.33 20.07
C ALA A 4 -8.21 10.38 18.57
N GLY A 5 -7.16 9.68 18.14
CA GLY A 5 -6.78 9.63 16.75
C GLY A 5 -7.85 8.93 15.89
N LYS A 6 -7.85 9.18 14.58
CA LYS A 6 -8.84 8.63 13.64
C LYS A 6 -8.82 7.10 13.56
N LEU A 7 -7.74 6.47 13.97
CA LEU A 7 -7.53 5.02 13.93
C LEU A 7 -7.30 4.42 15.33
N ASP A 8 -7.75 5.12 16.36
CA ASP A 8 -7.53 4.68 17.74
C ASP A 8 -8.04 3.25 17.98
N GLY A 9 -7.18 2.41 18.57
CA GLY A 9 -7.44 1.00 18.83
C GLY A 9 -7.45 0.06 17.61
N ARG A 10 -7.37 0.56 16.36
CA ARG A 10 -7.34 -0.26 15.14
C ARG A 10 -6.05 -1.06 15.03
N LYS A 11 -6.11 -2.22 14.37
CA LYS A 11 -4.97 -3.10 14.09
C LYS A 11 -4.73 -3.14 12.58
N ALA A 12 -3.58 -2.62 12.16
CA ALA A 12 -3.22 -2.49 10.75
C ALA A 12 -2.09 -3.45 10.36
N LEU A 13 -2.12 -3.92 9.12
CA LEU A 13 -1.04 -4.65 8.47
C LEU A 13 -0.65 -3.91 7.19
N VAL A 14 0.63 -3.52 7.08
CA VAL A 14 1.17 -2.82 5.92
C VAL A 14 2.24 -3.69 5.26
N THR A 15 2.00 -4.14 4.02
CA THR A 15 3.00 -4.89 3.25
C THR A 15 4.02 -3.92 2.63
N GLY A 16 5.33 -4.26 2.68
CA GLY A 16 6.39 -3.32 2.34
C GLY A 16 6.38 -2.08 3.25
N GLY A 17 6.03 -2.27 4.53
CA GLY A 17 5.86 -1.21 5.52
C GLY A 17 7.17 -0.66 6.09
N ASN A 18 8.32 -1.15 5.64
CA ASN A 18 9.64 -0.77 6.17
C ASN A 18 10.28 0.42 5.45
N THR A 19 9.85 0.76 4.22
CA THR A 19 10.45 1.84 3.43
C THR A 19 9.42 2.67 2.68
N GLY A 20 9.82 3.83 2.17
CA GLY A 20 9.04 4.66 1.24
C GLY A 20 7.63 5.00 1.74
N ILE A 21 6.65 4.83 0.85
CA ILE A 21 5.23 5.09 1.15
C ILE A 21 4.74 4.17 2.27
N GLY A 22 5.11 2.88 2.23
CA GLY A 22 4.66 1.91 3.23
C GLY A 22 5.09 2.29 4.65
N ARG A 23 6.34 2.73 4.83
CA ARG A 23 6.83 3.23 6.11
C ARG A 23 6.08 4.48 6.57
N ALA A 24 5.89 5.45 5.67
CA ALA A 24 5.16 6.67 5.99
C ALA A 24 3.72 6.38 6.42
N VAL A 25 3.04 5.44 5.73
CA VAL A 25 1.68 5.00 6.08
C VAL A 25 1.67 4.30 7.44
N ALA A 26 2.62 3.41 7.71
CA ALA A 26 2.71 2.70 9.01
C ALA A 26 2.87 3.70 10.18
N LEU A 27 3.74 4.70 10.01
CA LEU A 27 3.94 5.76 11.01
C LEU A 27 2.71 6.66 11.16
N ALA A 28 2.07 7.06 10.05
CA ALA A 28 0.86 7.86 10.09
C ALA A 28 -0.30 7.12 10.78
N TYR A 29 -0.45 5.82 10.53
CA TYR A 29 -1.46 5.01 11.22
C TYR A 29 -1.18 4.91 12.73
N ALA A 30 0.08 4.77 13.12
CA ALA A 30 0.47 4.77 14.52
C ALA A 30 0.20 6.14 15.18
N ALA A 31 0.52 7.25 14.51
CA ALA A 31 0.22 8.60 15.00
C ALA A 31 -1.29 8.83 15.20
N GLU A 32 -2.13 8.18 14.40
CA GLU A 32 -3.59 8.19 14.50
C GLU A 32 -4.15 7.12 15.46
N GLY A 33 -3.30 6.42 16.21
CA GLY A 33 -3.70 5.51 17.27
C GLY A 33 -3.78 4.03 16.90
N ALA A 34 -3.34 3.62 15.72
CA ALA A 34 -3.33 2.21 15.32
C ALA A 34 -2.10 1.45 15.84
N ASP A 35 -2.25 0.16 16.12
CA ASP A 35 -1.14 -0.77 16.27
C ASP A 35 -0.84 -1.42 14.92
N VAL A 36 0.44 -1.65 14.59
CA VAL A 36 0.83 -1.95 13.22
C VAL A 36 1.71 -3.21 13.10
N THR A 37 1.38 -4.08 12.16
CA THR A 37 2.32 -5.07 11.63
C THR A 37 3.01 -4.50 10.40
N VAL A 38 4.32 -4.35 10.49
CA VAL A 38 5.23 -3.96 9.41
C VAL A 38 5.69 -5.24 8.70
N ALA A 39 5.04 -5.59 7.58
CA ALA A 39 5.51 -6.70 6.76
C ALA A 39 6.60 -6.21 5.80
N TRP A 40 7.72 -6.95 5.73
CA TRP A 40 8.90 -6.59 4.96
C TRP A 40 9.50 -7.81 4.25
N HIS A 41 10.25 -7.59 3.17
CA HIS A 41 10.93 -8.67 2.42
C HIS A 41 12.44 -8.56 2.50
N ALA A 42 12.98 -7.36 2.29
CA ALA A 42 14.39 -7.00 2.38
C ALA A 42 14.57 -5.89 3.42
N ASP A 43 15.81 -5.68 3.86
CA ASP A 43 16.21 -4.65 4.81
C ASP A 43 15.59 -4.78 6.21
N PRO A 44 16.05 -5.76 7.00
CA PRO A 44 15.57 -5.97 8.37
C PRO A 44 15.81 -4.75 9.28
N LYS A 45 16.91 -4.01 9.06
CA LYS A 45 17.23 -2.82 9.85
C LYS A 45 16.19 -1.72 9.69
N GLU A 46 15.70 -1.50 8.46
CA GLU A 46 14.64 -0.52 8.20
C GLU A 46 13.30 -0.96 8.81
N ALA A 47 13.03 -2.26 8.85
CA ALA A 47 11.83 -2.78 9.50
C ALA A 47 11.89 -2.59 11.03
N GLU A 48 13.03 -2.87 11.65
CA GLU A 48 13.27 -2.64 13.08
C GLU A 48 13.19 -1.15 13.43
N ALA A 49 13.81 -0.27 12.61
CA ALA A 49 13.73 1.17 12.79
C ALA A 49 12.29 1.70 12.68
N THR A 50 11.50 1.13 11.76
CA THR A 50 10.08 1.50 11.62
C THR A 50 9.27 1.07 12.85
N VAL A 51 9.49 -0.15 13.36
CA VAL A 51 8.86 -0.63 14.59
C VAL A 51 9.25 0.24 15.78
N ALA A 52 10.54 0.57 15.95
CA ALA A 52 11.00 1.43 17.03
C ALA A 52 10.32 2.82 16.99
N ALA A 53 10.19 3.41 15.79
CA ALA A 53 9.51 4.68 15.62
C ALA A 53 8.01 4.61 15.96
N ILE A 54 7.32 3.50 15.63
CA ILE A 54 5.92 3.30 16.03
C ILE A 54 5.79 3.15 17.54
N VAL A 55 6.71 2.41 18.17
CA VAL A 55 6.71 2.25 19.64
C VAL A 55 6.96 3.59 20.34
N ALA A 56 7.83 4.44 19.79
CA ALA A 56 8.06 5.79 20.30
C ALA A 56 6.81 6.69 20.24
N LEU A 57 5.84 6.40 19.32
CA LEU A 57 4.53 7.03 19.27
C LEU A 57 3.52 6.44 20.30
N GLY A 58 3.96 5.55 21.18
CA GLY A 58 3.13 4.91 22.20
C GLY A 58 2.23 3.80 21.64
N ARG A 59 2.53 3.27 20.44
CA ARG A 59 1.73 2.19 19.83
C ARG A 59 2.51 0.87 19.82
N GLN A 60 1.78 -0.23 19.63
CA GLN A 60 2.39 -1.55 19.51
C GLN A 60 2.71 -1.84 18.04
N ALA A 61 3.87 -2.43 17.80
CA ALA A 61 4.23 -2.88 16.46
C ALA A 61 5.00 -4.19 16.49
N ILE A 62 4.94 -4.93 15.38
CA ILE A 62 5.83 -6.06 15.08
C ILE A 62 6.32 -5.97 13.65
N ALA A 63 7.57 -6.38 13.42
CA ALA A 63 8.12 -6.61 12.09
C ALA A 63 8.00 -8.09 11.74
N VAL A 64 7.47 -8.40 10.56
CA VAL A 64 7.34 -9.78 10.07
C VAL A 64 7.92 -9.87 8.66
N ARG A 65 8.93 -10.72 8.46
CA ARG A 65 9.45 -11.00 7.11
C ARG A 65 8.42 -11.80 6.32
N ALA A 66 8.10 -11.34 5.12
CA ALA A 66 7.15 -12.03 4.24
C ALA A 66 7.45 -11.79 2.76
N ASP A 67 7.38 -12.87 1.99
CA ASP A 67 7.27 -12.81 0.54
C ASP A 67 5.78 -12.88 0.16
N VAL A 68 5.24 -11.77 -0.33
CA VAL A 68 3.83 -11.67 -0.70
C VAL A 68 3.46 -12.56 -1.90
N THR A 69 4.44 -13.05 -2.65
CA THR A 69 4.21 -13.96 -3.78
C THR A 69 4.02 -15.40 -3.36
N SER A 70 4.36 -15.75 -2.11
CA SER A 70 4.27 -17.09 -1.52
C SER A 70 3.04 -17.22 -0.63
N GLU A 71 2.15 -18.14 -0.95
CA GLU A 71 0.94 -18.40 -0.14
C GLU A 71 1.29 -18.82 1.30
N ALA A 72 2.29 -19.69 1.47
CA ALA A 72 2.75 -20.11 2.79
C ALA A 72 3.32 -18.94 3.61
N SER A 73 4.10 -18.07 2.96
CA SER A 73 4.66 -16.87 3.62
C SER A 73 3.56 -15.88 4.03
N VAL A 74 2.56 -15.67 3.19
CA VAL A 74 1.39 -14.83 3.52
C VAL A 74 0.60 -15.46 4.67
N ALA A 75 0.37 -16.77 4.67
CA ALA A 75 -0.30 -17.46 5.77
C ALA A 75 0.44 -17.27 7.11
N ALA A 76 1.76 -17.40 7.13
CA ALA A 76 2.59 -17.16 8.30
C ALA A 76 2.55 -15.70 8.78
N LEU A 77 2.56 -14.73 7.85
CA LEU A 77 2.40 -13.31 8.15
C LEU A 77 1.08 -13.03 8.89
N PHE A 78 -0.03 -13.52 8.36
CA PHE A 78 -1.34 -13.30 8.95
C PHE A 78 -1.53 -14.07 10.26
N ALA A 79 -0.91 -15.24 10.42
CA ALA A 79 -0.87 -15.98 11.68
C ALA A 79 -0.12 -15.18 12.76
N SER A 80 1.04 -14.60 12.42
CA SER A 80 1.83 -13.75 13.33
C SER A 80 1.06 -12.50 13.75
N HIS A 81 0.42 -11.80 12.79
CA HIS A 81 -0.46 -10.66 13.09
C HIS A 81 -1.58 -11.04 14.04
N ARG A 82 -2.31 -12.15 13.75
CA ARG A 82 -3.42 -12.63 14.58
C ARG A 82 -2.95 -13.04 15.98
N LYS A 83 -1.80 -13.71 16.08
CA LYS A 83 -1.21 -14.08 17.38
C LYS A 83 -0.93 -12.85 18.24
N ARG A 84 -0.45 -11.76 17.63
CA ARG A 84 -0.09 -10.52 18.34
C ARG A 84 -1.28 -9.66 18.71
N PHE A 85 -2.24 -9.49 17.80
CA PHE A 85 -3.29 -8.48 17.90
C PHE A 85 -4.72 -9.04 17.97
N GLY A 86 -4.93 -10.32 17.68
CA GLY A 86 -6.23 -10.99 17.74
C GLY A 86 -7.19 -10.65 16.59
N ARG A 87 -7.09 -9.46 15.99
CA ARG A 87 -7.98 -8.93 14.94
C ARG A 87 -7.19 -8.19 13.86
N LEU A 88 -7.82 -7.97 12.71
CA LEU A 88 -7.26 -7.16 11.63
C LEU A 88 -8.33 -6.16 11.16
N ASP A 89 -8.08 -4.86 11.34
CA ASP A 89 -9.01 -3.81 10.92
C ASP A 89 -8.64 -3.22 9.57
N ILE A 90 -7.33 -3.10 9.29
CA ILE A 90 -6.82 -2.42 8.11
C ILE A 90 -5.73 -3.26 7.45
N LEU A 91 -5.87 -3.54 6.15
CA LEU A 91 -4.80 -4.07 5.30
C LEU A 91 -4.38 -3.01 4.29
N VAL A 92 -3.08 -2.76 4.18
CA VAL A 92 -2.50 -1.97 3.08
C VAL A 92 -1.64 -2.88 2.20
N ASN A 93 -2.09 -3.11 0.97
CA ASN A 93 -1.32 -3.78 -0.06
C ASN A 93 -0.39 -2.77 -0.73
N ASN A 94 0.80 -2.59 -0.16
CA ASN A 94 1.81 -1.64 -0.64
C ASN A 94 3.05 -2.33 -1.22
N ALA A 95 3.35 -3.56 -0.84
CA ALA A 95 4.52 -4.28 -1.37
C ALA A 95 4.60 -4.18 -2.90
N GLY A 96 5.76 -3.83 -3.40
CA GLY A 96 5.95 -3.61 -4.83
C GLY A 96 7.42 -3.60 -5.22
N ILE A 97 7.65 -3.79 -6.49
CA ILE A 97 8.95 -3.68 -7.17
C ILE A 97 8.78 -2.81 -8.41
N GLN A 98 9.89 -2.30 -8.93
CA GLN A 98 9.89 -1.54 -10.16
C GLN A 98 11.13 -1.88 -10.98
N LYS A 99 10.94 -1.99 -12.29
CA LYS A 99 12.01 -2.17 -13.26
C LYS A 99 11.62 -1.45 -14.55
N SER A 100 12.47 -0.54 -15.01
CA SER A 100 12.33 0.13 -16.29
C SER A 100 13.10 -0.65 -17.35
N GLN A 101 12.43 -1.08 -18.42
CA GLN A 101 13.01 -1.84 -19.53
C GLN A 101 12.21 -1.64 -20.82
N LYS A 102 12.93 -1.55 -21.94
CA LYS A 102 12.31 -1.61 -23.28
C LYS A 102 11.62 -2.96 -23.47
N LEU A 103 10.58 -3.00 -24.31
CA LEU A 103 9.80 -4.20 -24.57
C LEU A 103 10.68 -5.41 -24.94
N GLU A 104 11.60 -5.21 -25.88
CA GLU A 104 12.49 -6.27 -26.39
C GLU A 104 13.54 -6.77 -25.37
N LYS A 105 13.70 -6.06 -24.25
CA LYS A 105 14.56 -6.44 -23.12
C LYS A 105 13.78 -7.02 -21.94
N THR A 106 12.45 -6.90 -21.96
CA THR A 106 11.61 -7.42 -20.88
C THR A 106 11.50 -8.93 -21.01
N THR A 107 12.13 -9.65 -20.09
CA THR A 107 12.06 -11.13 -20.07
C THR A 107 10.70 -11.58 -19.52
N LEU A 108 10.30 -12.82 -19.87
CA LEU A 108 9.09 -13.42 -19.29
C LEU A 108 9.19 -13.50 -17.75
N ALA A 109 10.37 -13.81 -17.22
CA ALA A 109 10.60 -13.85 -15.77
C ALA A 109 10.41 -12.48 -15.09
N ASP A 110 10.87 -11.39 -15.72
CA ASP A 110 10.63 -10.03 -15.20
C ASP A 110 9.15 -9.66 -15.22
N TRP A 111 8.46 -10.01 -16.31
CA TRP A 111 7.02 -9.82 -16.46
C TRP A 111 6.24 -10.56 -15.36
N GLU A 112 6.47 -11.86 -15.24
CA GLU A 112 5.80 -12.71 -14.26
C GLU A 112 6.09 -12.27 -12.82
N ARG A 113 7.34 -11.90 -12.52
CA ARG A 113 7.72 -11.38 -11.19
C ARG A 113 6.98 -10.08 -10.86
N MET A 114 6.85 -9.17 -11.82
CA MET A 114 6.10 -7.90 -11.63
C MET A 114 4.64 -8.18 -11.29
N LEU A 115 3.97 -9.04 -12.07
CA LEU A 115 2.59 -9.42 -11.83
C LEU A 115 2.43 -10.20 -10.51
N ALA A 116 3.39 -11.08 -10.20
CA ALA A 116 3.37 -11.85 -8.97
C ALA A 116 3.42 -10.96 -7.73
N VAL A 117 4.32 -9.99 -7.68
CA VAL A 117 4.44 -9.11 -6.51
C VAL A 117 3.23 -8.20 -6.37
N HIS A 118 2.82 -7.53 -7.45
CA HIS A 118 1.77 -6.50 -7.39
C HIS A 118 0.35 -7.05 -7.37
N LEU A 119 0.05 -8.06 -8.21
CA LEU A 119 -1.32 -8.59 -8.35
C LEU A 119 -1.53 -9.83 -7.49
N ARG A 120 -0.72 -10.88 -7.68
CA ARG A 120 -0.87 -12.11 -6.88
C ARG A 120 -0.64 -11.83 -5.40
N GLY A 121 0.35 -10.97 -5.04
CA GLY A 121 0.59 -10.58 -3.67
C GLY A 121 -0.60 -9.87 -3.04
N ALA A 122 -1.19 -8.88 -3.72
CA ALA A 122 -2.39 -8.21 -3.25
C ALA A 122 -3.59 -9.17 -3.13
N PHE A 123 -3.75 -10.09 -4.09
CA PHE A 123 -4.78 -11.13 -4.03
C PHE A 123 -4.60 -12.03 -2.79
N LEU A 124 -3.41 -12.59 -2.57
CA LEU A 124 -3.15 -13.50 -1.45
C LEU A 124 -3.36 -12.80 -0.10
N CYS A 125 -2.84 -11.58 0.06
CA CYS A 125 -3.02 -10.80 1.28
C CYS A 125 -4.50 -10.43 1.49
N SER A 126 -5.20 -9.99 0.46
CA SER A 126 -6.63 -9.63 0.56
C SER A 126 -7.49 -10.83 0.88
N ARG A 127 -7.20 -12.01 0.29
CA ARG A 127 -7.89 -13.27 0.60
C ARG A 127 -7.73 -13.65 2.07
N ALA A 128 -6.52 -13.58 2.60
CA ALA A 128 -6.24 -13.86 4.01
C ALA A 128 -6.91 -12.84 4.95
N ALA A 129 -6.88 -11.56 4.60
CA ALA A 129 -7.56 -10.49 5.34
C ALA A 129 -9.08 -10.69 5.36
N ALA A 130 -9.67 -11.01 4.22
CA ALA A 130 -11.12 -11.20 4.09
C ALA A 130 -11.65 -12.29 5.03
N VAL A 131 -10.89 -13.37 5.26
CA VAL A 131 -11.27 -14.43 6.23
C VAL A 131 -11.42 -13.87 7.65
N LEU A 132 -10.51 -13.00 8.09
CA LEU A 132 -10.55 -12.37 9.41
C LEU A 132 -11.65 -11.30 9.47
N MET A 133 -11.69 -10.41 8.47
CA MET A 133 -12.60 -9.27 8.43
C MET A 133 -14.07 -9.68 8.27
N ARG A 134 -14.38 -10.77 7.53
CA ARG A 134 -15.74 -11.33 7.43
C ARG A 134 -16.27 -11.78 8.79
N ARG A 135 -15.43 -12.40 9.62
CA ARG A 135 -15.81 -12.81 11.00
C ARG A 135 -16.08 -11.60 11.89
N GLN A 136 -15.36 -10.50 11.65
CA GLN A 136 -15.53 -9.24 12.36
C GLN A 136 -16.70 -8.39 11.82
N LYS A 137 -17.23 -8.73 10.62
CA LYS A 137 -18.21 -7.95 9.85
C LYS A 137 -17.75 -6.49 9.62
N GLN A 138 -16.45 -6.29 9.58
CA GLN A 138 -15.83 -4.98 9.41
C GLN A 138 -14.38 -5.12 8.93
N GLY A 139 -13.96 -4.23 8.04
CA GLY A 139 -12.57 -4.14 7.59
C GLY A 139 -12.35 -3.01 6.60
N ARG A 140 -11.07 -2.67 6.41
CA ARG A 140 -10.60 -1.72 5.39
C ARG A 140 -9.44 -2.34 4.63
N ILE A 141 -9.52 -2.38 3.32
CA ILE A 141 -8.41 -2.79 2.45
C ILE A 141 -8.06 -1.62 1.55
N VAL A 142 -6.80 -1.18 1.60
CA VAL A 142 -6.30 -0.08 0.76
C VAL A 142 -5.19 -0.61 -0.15
N ASN A 143 -5.43 -0.56 -1.46
CA ASN A 143 -4.46 -1.00 -2.46
C ASN A 143 -3.62 0.18 -2.96
N VAL A 144 -2.30 0.05 -2.97
CA VAL A 144 -1.40 1.06 -3.54
C VAL A 144 -1.31 0.84 -5.05
N CYS A 145 -2.19 1.51 -5.76
CA CYS A 145 -2.22 1.58 -7.22
C CYS A 145 -1.11 2.52 -7.75
N SER A 146 -1.30 3.11 -8.90
CA SER A 146 -0.43 4.13 -9.49
C SER A 146 -1.18 4.86 -10.59
N GLN A 147 -0.85 6.14 -10.82
CA GLN A 147 -1.29 6.84 -12.02
C GLN A 147 -0.85 6.12 -13.30
N LEU A 148 0.29 5.40 -13.29
CA LEU A 148 0.75 4.64 -14.44
C LEU A 148 -0.16 3.47 -14.81
N GLY A 149 -1.06 3.06 -13.93
CA GLY A 149 -2.15 2.12 -14.26
C GLY A 149 -3.25 2.73 -15.14
N TYR A 150 -3.31 4.06 -15.25
CA TYR A 150 -4.24 4.78 -16.12
C TYR A 150 -3.58 5.22 -17.43
N ILE A 151 -2.42 5.86 -17.34
CA ILE A 151 -1.80 6.51 -18.50
C ILE A 151 -0.70 5.66 -19.14
N GLY A 152 -0.19 4.63 -18.45
CA GLY A 152 0.99 3.92 -18.89
C GLY A 152 2.24 4.80 -18.91
N ARG A 153 3.39 4.19 -19.23
CA ARG A 153 4.65 4.89 -19.47
C ARG A 153 5.58 4.00 -20.27
N ALA A 154 6.27 4.57 -21.25
CA ALA A 154 7.31 3.85 -21.99
C ALA A 154 8.34 3.23 -21.03
N GLU A 155 8.79 2.02 -21.33
CA GLU A 155 9.72 1.21 -20.53
C GLU A 155 9.16 0.69 -19.18
N TYR A 156 7.91 1.00 -18.84
CA TYR A 156 7.23 0.53 -17.62
C TYR A 156 6.08 -0.43 -17.93
N LEU A 157 6.17 -1.19 -19.03
CA LEU A 157 5.08 -2.05 -19.52
C LEU A 157 4.53 -2.97 -18.42
N ALA A 158 5.37 -3.82 -17.81
CA ALA A 158 4.94 -4.79 -16.81
C ALA A 158 4.37 -4.10 -15.55
N TYR A 159 5.01 -3.02 -15.10
CA TYR A 159 4.55 -2.24 -13.97
C TYR A 159 3.18 -1.57 -14.22
N SER A 160 3.04 -0.87 -15.36
CA SER A 160 1.79 -0.21 -15.73
C SER A 160 0.64 -1.22 -15.85
N THR A 161 0.91 -2.39 -16.47
CA THR A 161 -0.06 -3.48 -16.58
C THR A 161 -0.47 -4.01 -15.21
N ALA A 162 0.50 -4.27 -14.32
CA ALA A 162 0.21 -4.73 -12.96
C ALA A 162 -0.64 -3.71 -12.18
N LYS A 163 -0.33 -2.41 -12.30
CA LYS A 163 -1.08 -1.35 -11.62
C LYS A 163 -2.46 -1.12 -12.23
N ALA A 164 -2.63 -1.28 -13.55
CA ALA A 164 -3.95 -1.29 -14.20
C ALA A 164 -4.80 -2.48 -13.72
N GLY A 165 -4.20 -3.67 -13.66
CA GLY A 165 -4.86 -4.85 -13.09
C GLY A 165 -5.29 -4.66 -11.63
N LEU A 166 -4.46 -3.97 -10.83
CA LEU A 166 -4.78 -3.69 -9.43
C LEU A 166 -5.97 -2.71 -9.27
N ILE A 167 -6.18 -1.80 -10.22
CA ILE A 167 -7.37 -0.93 -10.27
C ILE A 167 -8.62 -1.78 -10.48
N GLY A 168 -8.63 -2.68 -11.48
CA GLY A 168 -9.73 -3.62 -11.72
C GLY A 168 -9.99 -4.54 -10.53
N PHE A 169 -8.92 -5.09 -9.94
CA PHE A 169 -8.98 -5.90 -8.73
C PHE A 169 -9.62 -5.15 -7.56
N THR A 170 -9.25 -3.89 -7.32
CA THR A 170 -9.82 -3.05 -6.26
C THR A 170 -11.33 -2.91 -6.42
N ARG A 171 -11.80 -2.61 -7.64
CA ARG A 171 -13.22 -2.41 -7.94
C ARG A 171 -14.04 -3.69 -7.81
N ALA A 172 -13.52 -4.81 -8.30
CA ALA A 172 -14.19 -6.11 -8.20
C ALA A 172 -14.29 -6.58 -6.74
N LEU A 173 -13.15 -6.51 -6.02
CA LEU A 173 -13.10 -6.93 -4.62
C LEU A 173 -13.98 -6.05 -3.71
N ALA A 174 -14.09 -4.76 -4.02
CA ALA A 174 -14.97 -3.84 -3.30
C ALA A 174 -16.44 -4.29 -3.37
N LYS A 175 -16.92 -4.62 -4.57
CA LYS A 175 -18.30 -5.11 -4.77
C LYS A 175 -18.55 -6.44 -4.05
N GLU A 176 -17.55 -7.34 -4.05
CA GLU A 176 -17.67 -8.64 -3.41
C GLU A 176 -17.69 -8.57 -1.88
N LEU A 177 -16.88 -7.66 -1.29
CA LEU A 177 -16.69 -7.61 0.15
C LEU A 177 -17.58 -6.58 0.87
N ALA A 178 -18.13 -5.59 0.17
CA ALA A 178 -18.98 -4.56 0.77
C ALA A 178 -20.19 -5.12 1.55
N PRO A 179 -20.92 -6.17 1.06
CA PRO A 179 -22.02 -6.76 1.84
C PRO A 179 -21.58 -7.36 3.18
N ALA A 180 -20.30 -7.67 3.33
CA ALA A 180 -19.72 -8.15 4.60
C ALA A 180 -19.18 -7.02 5.50
N GLY A 181 -19.43 -5.75 5.17
CA GLY A 181 -18.93 -4.59 5.93
C GLY A 181 -17.45 -4.28 5.70
N ILE A 182 -16.85 -4.83 4.64
CA ILE A 182 -15.43 -4.62 4.32
C ILE A 182 -15.33 -3.65 3.14
N LEU A 183 -14.74 -2.48 3.36
CA LEU A 183 -14.54 -1.48 2.30
C LEU A 183 -13.16 -1.64 1.67
N VAL A 184 -13.15 -1.70 0.35
CA VAL A 184 -11.92 -1.82 -0.44
C VAL A 184 -11.80 -0.60 -1.32
N ASN A 185 -10.67 0.11 -1.21
CA ASN A 185 -10.37 1.31 -1.98
C ASN A 185 -8.90 1.32 -2.39
N GLY A 186 -8.50 2.30 -3.18
CA GLY A 186 -7.12 2.45 -3.61
C GLY A 186 -6.59 3.87 -3.47
N VAL A 187 -5.27 3.96 -3.41
CA VAL A 187 -4.54 5.21 -3.61
C VAL A 187 -3.67 5.03 -4.85
N ALA A 188 -3.72 5.97 -5.78
CA ALA A 188 -2.96 5.98 -7.02
C ALA A 188 -1.98 7.17 -7.03
N PRO A 189 -0.81 7.04 -6.40
CA PRO A 189 0.19 8.10 -6.35
C PRO A 189 0.71 8.49 -7.73
N GLY A 190 1.15 9.75 -7.85
CA GLY A 190 2.08 10.18 -8.88
C GLY A 190 3.52 9.75 -8.57
N LEU A 191 4.49 10.45 -9.14
CA LEU A 191 5.89 10.23 -8.82
C LEU A 191 6.19 10.77 -7.41
N VAL A 192 6.58 9.86 -6.50
CA VAL A 192 6.92 10.16 -5.11
C VAL A 192 8.42 9.93 -4.90
N ASP A 193 9.10 10.88 -4.29
CA ASP A 193 10.55 10.79 -4.06
C ASP A 193 10.86 9.87 -2.87
N THR A 194 10.98 8.58 -3.17
CA THR A 194 11.23 7.50 -2.19
C THR A 194 12.52 6.73 -2.47
N GLY A 195 13.19 7.03 -3.59
CA GLY A 195 14.25 6.17 -4.12
C GLY A 195 13.76 4.90 -4.83
N PHE A 196 12.44 4.66 -4.87
CA PHE A 196 11.85 3.50 -5.54
C PHE A 196 11.94 3.60 -7.08
N ASP A 197 11.78 4.81 -7.63
CA ASP A 197 11.91 5.04 -9.07
C ASP A 197 13.38 5.27 -9.44
N PRO A 198 13.94 4.54 -10.42
CA PRO A 198 15.35 4.65 -10.82
C PRO A 198 15.70 5.92 -11.63
N LEU A 199 14.79 6.87 -11.73
CA LEU A 199 15.03 8.12 -12.46
C LEU A 199 16.23 8.89 -11.91
N SER A 200 17.02 9.45 -12.82
CA SER A 200 18.09 10.38 -12.46
C SER A 200 17.55 11.66 -11.81
N THR A 201 18.39 12.32 -11.01
CA THR A 201 18.03 13.61 -10.40
C THR A 201 17.58 14.65 -11.43
N ALA A 202 18.21 14.68 -12.61
CA ALA A 202 17.83 15.59 -13.71
C ALA A 202 16.43 15.26 -14.24
N ALA A 203 16.13 13.97 -14.46
CA ALA A 203 14.81 13.52 -14.90
C ALA A 203 13.72 13.81 -13.85
N LYS A 204 14.01 13.59 -12.57
CA LYS A 204 13.11 13.96 -11.46
C LYS A 204 12.81 15.44 -11.43
N ARG A 205 13.84 16.31 -11.59
CA ARG A 205 13.66 17.77 -11.66
C ARG A 205 12.85 18.22 -12.89
N ALA A 206 13.10 17.60 -14.05
CA ALA A 206 12.33 17.89 -15.26
C ALA A 206 10.86 17.50 -15.08
N HIS A 207 10.60 16.32 -14.55
CA HIS A 207 9.25 15.85 -14.24
C HIS A 207 8.54 16.76 -13.23
N ALA A 208 9.20 17.13 -12.13
CA ALA A 208 8.65 18.08 -11.16
C ALA A 208 8.20 19.40 -11.79
N ARG A 209 8.99 19.94 -12.73
CA ARG A 209 8.63 21.18 -13.44
C ARG A 209 7.43 21.04 -14.36
N SER A 210 7.15 19.84 -14.90
CA SER A 210 5.99 19.60 -15.76
C SER A 210 4.68 19.51 -14.98
N LEU A 211 4.74 19.13 -13.68
CA LEU A 211 3.56 19.01 -12.83
C LEU A 211 2.90 20.37 -12.54
N PRO A 212 1.56 20.45 -12.42
CA PRO A 212 0.88 21.65 -11.94
C PRO A 212 1.42 22.18 -10.61
N LEU A 213 1.68 21.30 -9.62
CA LEU A 213 2.22 21.69 -8.31
C LEU A 213 3.72 21.94 -8.30
N LYS A 214 4.43 21.81 -9.46
CA LYS A 214 5.87 22.10 -9.64
C LYS A 214 6.81 21.40 -8.66
N ARG A 215 6.39 20.31 -8.06
CA ARG A 215 7.21 19.47 -7.18
C ARG A 215 6.81 18.01 -7.28
N LEU A 216 7.70 17.10 -6.92
CA LEU A 216 7.35 15.70 -6.70
C LEU A 216 6.56 15.54 -5.40
N GLY A 217 5.83 14.44 -5.31
CA GLY A 217 5.24 14.01 -4.05
C GLY A 217 6.32 13.53 -3.07
N THR A 218 6.06 13.70 -1.79
CA THR A 218 6.79 13.05 -0.70
C THR A 218 5.97 11.89 -0.13
N PRO A 219 6.57 10.94 0.59
CA PRO A 219 5.79 9.92 1.30
C PRO A 219 4.73 10.52 2.24
N GLY A 220 5.03 11.66 2.86
CA GLY A 220 4.10 12.38 3.74
C GLY A 220 2.87 12.93 3.00
N ASP A 221 3.01 13.37 1.74
CA ASP A 221 1.88 13.84 0.93
C ASP A 221 0.85 12.74 0.66
N MET A 222 1.26 11.47 0.73
CA MET A 222 0.39 10.32 0.48
C MET A 222 -0.45 9.96 1.71
N THR A 223 0.10 10.13 2.91
CA THR A 223 -0.47 9.59 4.15
C THR A 223 -1.90 10.05 4.45
N PRO A 224 -2.32 11.31 4.17
CA PRO A 224 -3.70 11.74 4.44
C PRO A 224 -4.75 10.90 3.70
N ALA A 225 -4.47 10.51 2.45
CA ALA A 225 -5.38 9.65 1.69
C ALA A 225 -5.52 8.26 2.32
N PHE A 226 -4.43 7.69 2.83
CA PHE A 226 -4.44 6.40 3.50
C PHE A 226 -5.17 6.45 4.85
N VAL A 227 -4.90 7.47 5.66
CA VAL A 227 -5.59 7.67 6.95
C VAL A 227 -7.09 7.85 6.72
N PHE A 228 -7.49 8.68 5.75
CA PHE A 228 -8.89 8.87 5.39
C PHE A 228 -9.56 7.55 5.00
N LEU A 229 -8.97 6.79 4.06
CA LEU A 229 -9.55 5.52 3.59
C LEU A 229 -9.57 4.43 4.67
N ALA A 230 -8.70 4.49 5.66
CA ALA A 230 -8.66 3.57 6.80
C ALA A 230 -9.64 3.95 7.92
N SER A 231 -10.07 5.20 8.00
CA SER A 231 -10.94 5.73 9.04
C SER A 231 -12.44 5.54 8.74
N ASP A 232 -13.28 5.90 9.70
CA ASP A 232 -14.73 5.88 9.53
C ASP A 232 -15.25 7.08 8.70
N GLU A 233 -14.39 8.07 8.41
CA GLU A 233 -14.73 9.18 7.51
C GLU A 233 -15.00 8.69 6.08
N SER A 234 -14.38 7.56 5.68
CA SER A 234 -14.55 6.94 4.36
C SER A 234 -15.68 5.91 4.29
N ARG A 235 -16.61 5.86 5.25
CA ARG A 235 -17.64 4.81 5.34
C ARG A 235 -18.55 4.68 4.11
N TYR A 236 -18.58 5.68 3.24
CA TYR A 236 -19.36 5.65 1.99
C TYR A 236 -18.49 5.52 0.73
N PHE A 237 -17.17 5.26 0.92
CA PHE A 237 -16.23 5.02 -0.18
C PHE A 237 -16.08 3.52 -0.41
N CYS A 238 -16.43 3.06 -1.61
CA CYS A 238 -16.35 1.66 -2.02
C CYS A 238 -15.85 1.57 -3.46
N GLY A 239 -14.72 0.92 -3.69
CA GLY A 239 -14.09 0.78 -4.99
C GLY A 239 -13.49 2.07 -5.58
N GLN A 240 -13.32 3.10 -4.75
CA GLN A 240 -12.81 4.41 -5.18
C GLN A 240 -11.27 4.45 -5.14
N LEU A 241 -10.70 5.31 -5.99
CA LEU A 241 -9.28 5.57 -6.00
C LEU A 241 -9.02 7.06 -5.77
N LEU A 242 -8.16 7.37 -4.82
CA LEU A 242 -7.67 8.73 -4.58
C LEU A 242 -6.35 8.94 -5.32
N HIS A 243 -6.17 10.10 -5.94
CA HIS A 243 -5.07 10.40 -6.85
C HIS A 243 -4.17 11.53 -6.36
N PRO A 244 -3.35 11.34 -5.29
CA PRO A 244 -2.37 12.33 -4.87
C PRO A 244 -1.16 12.32 -5.83
N ASN A 245 -1.25 13.09 -6.93
CA ASN A 245 -0.29 13.05 -8.04
C ASN A 245 0.21 14.43 -8.50
N GLY A 246 -0.05 15.49 -7.73
CA GLY A 246 0.39 16.84 -8.08
C GLY A 246 -0.33 17.45 -9.27
N GLY A 247 -1.45 16.87 -9.71
CA GLY A 247 -2.24 17.31 -10.85
C GLY A 247 -1.79 16.73 -12.19
N GLU A 248 -0.93 15.68 -12.20
CA GLU A 248 -0.44 15.07 -13.44
C GLU A 248 -1.55 14.42 -14.25
N ILE A 249 -2.51 13.76 -13.57
CA ILE A 249 -3.70 13.21 -14.20
C ILE A 249 -4.95 13.47 -13.34
N MET A 250 -6.10 13.56 -14.00
CA MET A 250 -7.43 13.75 -13.38
C MET A 250 -8.40 12.76 -14.02
N PRO A 251 -8.33 11.42 -13.70
CA PRO A 251 -9.15 10.38 -14.31
C PRO A 251 -10.60 10.40 -13.84
#